data_0577574b8848c7c01f527282d62a4dc8
#
_entry.id   0577574b8848c7c01f527282d62a4dc8
#
_cell.length_a   1.000
_cell.length_b   1.000
_cell.length_c   1.000
_cell.angle_alpha   90.00
_cell.angle_beta   90.00
_cell.angle_gamma   90.00
#
_symmetry.space_group_name_H-M   'P 1'
#
loop_
_entity.id
_entity.type
_entity.pdbx_description
1 polymer ?
#
loop_
_entity_poly.entity_id
_entity_poly.type
_entity_poly.pdbx_seq_one_letter_code
_entity_poly.pdbx_strand_id
1 'polypeptide(L)'
;MHQKENSKLSRELSAAVVGSLILLLASVAWGQGMTQGIMSPPANVRPPYLTNVGIEQHLDGQVPPDLAFVDDTGRAVKLGDYFGKKPLILNLVYYNCPMLCGEELAGISSALKVVKFDVGKEFEILTVSFNPKETPILAAAKKQEYVKRYGRPNASAGWHFLTGPAESINALTKVVGFQYQYDESKNQYAHATAIMVLTPQGRISRYFYGVEFPPKDLRMGLVEASEGKIGNAVDQVLLYCYHYDPAAGKYGAVVSNMLKVGGAVTIMLLGGLILILIRLDRAAQRRTWGPAKSGQAGLTQTRYVR
;
A
#
# COMPACT_ATOMS: atom_id res chain seq x y z
N MET A 1 -31.04 -54.35 13.83
CA MET A 1 -29.84 -54.44 12.96
C MET A 1 -29.41 -53.08 12.41
N HIS A 2 -30.32 -52.21 12.01
CA HIS A 2 -30.01 -50.86 11.44
C HIS A 2 -29.26 -49.86 12.33
N GLN A 3 -29.37 -49.95 13.63
CA GLN A 3 -28.78 -48.94 14.55
C GLN A 3 -27.25 -49.10 14.77
N LYS A 4 -26.76 -50.34 14.56
CA LYS A 4 -25.30 -50.63 14.67
C LYS A 4 -24.55 -50.21 13.41
N GLU A 5 -25.20 -50.16 12.28
CA GLU A 5 -24.65 -49.73 10.98
C GLU A 5 -24.49 -48.21 10.93
N ASN A 6 -25.45 -47.41 11.41
CA ASN A 6 -25.40 -45.98 11.44
C ASN A 6 -24.27 -45.46 12.38
N SER A 7 -23.99 -46.17 13.48
CA SER A 7 -22.89 -45.79 14.40
C SER A 7 -21.51 -46.09 13.83
N LYS A 8 -21.37 -47.10 12.99
CA LYS A 8 -20.11 -47.35 12.26
C LYS A 8 -19.90 -46.32 11.16
N LEU A 9 -20.94 -45.99 10.39
CA LEU A 9 -20.87 -45.01 9.32
C LEU A 9 -20.49 -43.62 9.82
N SER A 10 -21.04 -43.19 10.95
CA SER A 10 -20.68 -41.87 11.56
C SER A 10 -19.23 -41.83 12.09
N ARG A 11 -18.70 -42.95 12.57
CA ARG A 11 -17.31 -43.05 13.02
C ARG A 11 -16.33 -43.01 11.84
N GLU A 12 -16.65 -43.67 10.75
CA GLU A 12 -15.83 -43.71 9.55
C GLU A 12 -15.82 -42.34 8.84
N LEU A 13 -16.99 -41.67 8.76
CA LEU A 13 -17.09 -40.33 8.23
C LEU A 13 -16.29 -39.31 9.08
N SER A 14 -16.36 -39.40 10.39
CA SER A 14 -15.57 -38.50 11.28
C SER A 14 -14.07 -38.74 11.15
N ALA A 15 -13.64 -40.02 11.01
CA ALA A 15 -12.23 -40.34 10.81
C ALA A 15 -11.71 -39.88 9.45
N ALA A 16 -12.51 -39.98 8.39
CA ALA A 16 -12.20 -39.53 7.04
C ALA A 16 -12.05 -37.97 6.98
N VAL A 17 -12.97 -37.26 7.64
CA VAL A 17 -12.93 -35.79 7.69
C VAL A 17 -11.68 -35.29 8.47
N VAL A 18 -11.36 -35.92 9.60
CA VAL A 18 -10.16 -35.58 10.39
C VAL A 18 -8.87 -35.94 9.62
N GLY A 19 -8.85 -37.09 8.94
CA GLY A 19 -7.73 -37.49 8.10
C GLY A 19 -7.49 -36.55 6.91
N SER A 20 -8.57 -36.12 6.23
CA SER A 20 -8.48 -35.13 5.13
C SER A 20 -8.00 -33.76 5.62
N LEU A 21 -8.41 -33.33 6.82
CA LEU A 21 -7.96 -32.06 7.41
C LEU A 21 -6.47 -32.09 7.78
N ILE A 22 -5.98 -33.23 8.29
CA ILE A 22 -4.55 -33.41 8.60
C ILE A 22 -3.72 -33.46 7.31
N LEU A 23 -4.19 -34.10 6.25
CA LEU A 23 -3.52 -34.13 4.95
C LEU A 23 -3.46 -32.74 4.28
N LEU A 24 -4.54 -31.95 4.38
CA LEU A 24 -4.56 -30.57 3.93
C LEU A 24 -3.59 -29.66 4.71
N LEU A 25 -3.46 -29.85 6.00
CA LEU A 25 -2.50 -29.10 6.83
C LEU A 25 -1.06 -29.53 6.55
N ALA A 26 -0.81 -30.80 6.27
CA ALA A 26 0.53 -31.30 5.90
C ALA A 26 0.98 -30.82 4.51
N SER A 27 0.06 -30.69 3.54
CA SER A 27 0.41 -30.19 2.20
C SER A 27 0.81 -28.73 2.17
N VAL A 28 0.30 -27.91 3.10
CA VAL A 28 0.72 -26.50 3.26
C VAL A 28 2.12 -26.39 3.86
N ALA A 29 2.55 -27.35 4.67
CA ALA A 29 3.88 -27.35 5.28
C ALA A 29 5.01 -27.78 4.31
N TRP A 30 4.71 -28.55 3.29
CA TRP A 30 5.71 -29.06 2.34
C TRP A 30 5.91 -28.19 1.09
N GLY A 31 5.05 -27.21 0.85
CA GLY A 31 5.15 -26.29 -0.30
C GLY A 31 6.22 -25.20 -0.20
N GLN A 32 6.93 -25.07 0.91
CA GLN A 32 7.90 -23.97 1.13
C GLN A 32 9.37 -24.38 0.91
N GLY A 33 9.65 -25.54 0.36
CA GLY A 33 10.99 -26.14 0.35
C GLY A 33 11.75 -26.19 -0.96
N MET A 34 11.26 -25.66 -2.09
CA MET A 34 11.96 -25.80 -3.37
C MET A 34 11.93 -24.55 -4.25
N THR A 35 12.62 -23.48 -3.82
CA THR A 35 13.16 -22.47 -4.74
C THR A 35 14.52 -22.01 -4.22
N GLN A 36 15.49 -22.92 -4.21
CA GLN A 36 16.91 -22.56 -4.18
C GLN A 36 17.40 -22.49 -5.64
N GLY A 37 17.37 -21.30 -6.21
CA GLY A 37 17.94 -21.05 -7.51
C GLY A 37 18.08 -19.56 -7.76
N ILE A 38 19.32 -19.09 -7.68
CA ILE A 38 19.81 -17.73 -7.84
C ILE A 38 19.78 -16.95 -6.52
N MET A 39 20.95 -16.80 -5.91
CA MET A 39 21.20 -15.99 -4.72
C MET A 39 20.93 -14.51 -5.00
N SER A 40 19.67 -14.13 -5.02
CA SER A 40 19.32 -12.74 -4.73
C SER A 40 19.62 -12.51 -3.25
N PRO A 41 20.26 -11.41 -2.86
CA PRO A 41 20.43 -11.09 -1.44
C PRO A 41 19.07 -11.16 -0.75
N PRO A 42 19.01 -11.63 0.52
CA PRO A 42 17.76 -11.72 1.24
C PRO A 42 17.04 -10.38 1.15
N ALA A 43 15.71 -10.40 0.89
CA ALA A 43 14.90 -9.19 0.69
C ALA A 43 14.94 -8.20 1.88
N ASN A 44 15.52 -8.59 3.01
CA ASN A 44 15.74 -7.77 4.19
C ASN A 44 17.13 -7.12 4.25
N VAL A 45 18.01 -7.38 3.28
CA VAL A 45 19.30 -6.70 3.17
C VAL A 45 19.18 -5.59 2.12
N ARG A 46 19.12 -4.35 2.60
CA ARG A 46 19.14 -3.18 1.71
C ARG A 46 20.51 -3.15 1.03
N PRO A 47 20.57 -3.16 -0.31
CA PRO A 47 21.84 -3.03 -1.01
C PRO A 47 22.58 -1.76 -0.56
N PRO A 48 23.91 -1.76 -0.45
CA PRO A 48 24.68 -0.60 0.03
C PRO A 48 24.37 0.70 -0.72
N TYR A 49 24.09 0.62 -2.02
CA TYR A 49 23.75 1.76 -2.87
C TYR A 49 22.34 2.32 -2.63
N LEU A 50 21.49 1.65 -1.83
CA LEU A 50 20.16 2.13 -1.44
C LEU A 50 20.09 2.59 0.03
N THR A 51 21.19 2.56 0.77
CA THR A 51 21.19 2.87 2.21
C THR A 51 20.69 4.28 2.49
N ASN A 52 21.00 5.23 1.60
CA ASN A 52 20.62 6.65 1.71
C ASN A 52 19.60 7.04 0.64
N VAL A 53 18.70 6.13 0.26
CA VAL A 53 17.65 6.38 -0.72
C VAL A 53 16.30 6.19 -0.05
N GLY A 54 15.44 7.20 -0.14
CA GLY A 54 14.13 7.13 0.50
C GLY A 54 13.41 8.47 0.52
N ILE A 55 12.26 8.49 1.16
CA ILE A 55 11.51 9.72 1.44
C ILE A 55 11.08 9.68 2.89
N GLU A 56 11.56 10.65 3.65
CA GLU A 56 11.13 10.93 5.01
C GLU A 56 10.06 12.01 4.98
N GLN A 57 8.91 11.77 5.62
CA GLN A 57 7.83 12.75 5.61
C GLN A 57 8.12 13.91 6.57
N HIS A 58 8.22 15.10 6.05
CA HIS A 58 8.32 16.33 6.80
C HIS A 58 7.03 17.13 6.68
N LEU A 59 5.90 16.56 7.15
CA LEU A 59 4.61 17.25 7.13
C LEU A 59 4.71 18.56 7.89
N ASP A 60 3.99 19.57 7.38
CA ASP A 60 4.01 20.94 7.88
C ASP A 60 5.37 21.68 7.69
N GLY A 61 6.36 21.02 7.08
CA GLY A 61 7.63 21.63 6.74
C GLY A 61 7.45 22.78 5.75
N GLN A 62 8.13 23.90 5.98
CA GLN A 62 8.10 25.06 5.09
C GLN A 62 9.13 24.90 3.99
N VAL A 63 8.70 24.85 2.73
CA VAL A 63 9.63 24.95 1.59
C VAL A 63 10.15 26.38 1.52
N PRO A 64 11.50 26.60 1.54
CA PRO A 64 12.05 27.93 1.55
C PRO A 64 11.71 28.69 0.26
N PRO A 65 11.07 29.86 0.36
CA PRO A 65 10.64 30.62 -0.83
C PRO A 65 11.81 31.23 -1.61
N ASP A 66 12.95 31.45 -0.98
CA ASP A 66 14.09 32.14 -1.58
C ASP A 66 15.00 31.21 -2.40
N LEU A 67 14.73 29.91 -2.48
CA LEU A 67 15.53 28.99 -3.26
C LEU A 67 15.49 29.36 -4.74
N ALA A 68 16.67 29.62 -5.32
CA ALA A 68 16.83 30.06 -6.69
C ALA A 68 16.89 28.86 -7.66
N PHE A 69 16.11 28.95 -8.72
CA PHE A 69 16.07 27.98 -9.82
C PHE A 69 16.06 28.71 -11.17
N VAL A 70 16.03 27.94 -12.25
CA VAL A 70 15.87 28.45 -13.61
C VAL A 70 14.69 27.72 -14.23
N ASP A 71 13.74 28.45 -14.81
CA ASP A 71 12.58 27.89 -15.46
C ASP A 71 12.90 27.37 -16.88
N ASP A 72 11.92 26.71 -17.49
CA ASP A 72 11.99 26.15 -18.83
C ASP A 72 12.22 27.19 -19.94
N THR A 73 12.10 28.49 -19.64
CA THR A 73 12.42 29.59 -20.58
C THR A 73 13.83 30.15 -20.39
N GLY A 74 14.58 29.65 -19.38
CA GLY A 74 15.90 30.14 -19.02
C GLY A 74 15.89 31.33 -18.06
N ARG A 75 14.74 31.71 -17.51
CA ARG A 75 14.59 32.82 -16.58
C ARG A 75 14.92 32.37 -15.16
N ALA A 76 15.70 33.18 -14.44
CA ALA A 76 15.91 32.95 -13.01
C ALA A 76 14.61 33.22 -12.23
N VAL A 77 14.24 32.29 -11.36
CA VAL A 77 13.04 32.31 -10.53
C VAL A 77 13.33 31.87 -9.12
N LYS A 78 12.48 32.26 -8.18
CA LYS A 78 12.47 31.74 -6.82
C LYS A 78 11.27 30.81 -6.62
N LEU A 79 11.37 29.81 -5.75
CA LEU A 79 10.22 28.94 -5.45
C LEU A 79 9.02 29.74 -4.92
N GLY A 80 9.27 30.79 -4.17
CA GLY A 80 8.26 31.70 -3.65
C GLY A 80 7.43 32.40 -4.73
N ASP A 81 7.91 32.53 -5.95
CA ASP A 81 7.18 33.12 -7.07
C ASP A 81 5.92 32.32 -7.42
N TYR A 82 5.90 31.03 -7.04
CA TYR A 82 4.81 30.10 -7.27
C TYR A 82 3.85 29.95 -6.08
N PHE A 83 4.18 30.57 -4.94
CA PHE A 83 3.37 30.50 -3.71
C PHE A 83 2.31 31.60 -3.66
N GLY A 84 1.36 31.46 -2.75
CA GLY A 84 0.44 32.52 -2.31
C GLY A 84 -1.01 32.41 -2.74
N LYS A 85 -1.35 31.71 -3.82
CA LYS A 85 -2.73 31.69 -4.34
C LYS A 85 -3.37 30.32 -4.40
N LYS A 86 -2.63 29.30 -4.75
CA LYS A 86 -3.13 27.96 -5.06
C LYS A 86 -2.28 26.91 -4.39
N PRO A 87 -2.84 25.73 -4.10
CA PRO A 87 -2.02 24.58 -3.71
C PRO A 87 -1.14 24.14 -4.89
N LEU A 88 -0.03 23.50 -4.58
CA LEU A 88 0.94 23.05 -5.57
C LEU A 88 1.18 21.56 -5.44
N ILE A 89 1.41 20.91 -6.57
CA ILE A 89 2.03 19.59 -6.62
C ILE A 89 3.52 19.81 -6.90
N LEU A 90 4.36 19.39 -5.97
CA LEU A 90 5.82 19.37 -6.14
C LEU A 90 6.23 17.93 -6.44
N ASN A 91 6.96 17.72 -7.53
CA ASN A 91 7.61 16.46 -7.83
C ASN A 91 9.09 16.67 -8.17
N LEU A 92 9.90 15.72 -7.68
CA LEU A 92 11.36 15.75 -7.86
C LEU A 92 11.75 14.61 -8.80
N VAL A 93 12.29 14.98 -9.94
CA VAL A 93 12.70 14.05 -11.00
C VAL A 93 14.08 14.43 -11.53
N TYR A 94 14.68 13.60 -12.39
CA TYR A 94 15.69 14.11 -13.33
C TYR A 94 15.22 13.77 -14.76
N TYR A 95 15.37 14.73 -15.67
CA TYR A 95 14.70 14.69 -16.96
C TYR A 95 15.26 13.63 -17.90
N ASN A 96 16.54 13.27 -17.77
CA ASN A 96 17.19 12.21 -18.53
C ASN A 96 17.11 10.83 -17.86
N CYS A 97 16.16 10.64 -16.93
CA CYS A 97 15.96 9.34 -16.29
C CYS A 97 15.52 8.29 -17.31
N PRO A 98 16.23 7.16 -17.44
CA PRO A 98 15.83 6.10 -18.34
C PRO A 98 14.75 5.17 -17.76
N MET A 99 14.28 5.42 -16.52
CA MET A 99 13.42 4.50 -15.76
C MET A 99 12.14 5.19 -15.24
N LEU A 100 12.05 5.40 -13.92
CA LEU A 100 10.79 5.70 -13.22
C LEU A 100 10.32 7.14 -13.30
N CYS A 101 11.20 8.13 -13.55
CA CYS A 101 10.76 9.53 -13.58
C CYS A 101 9.77 9.82 -14.72
N GLY A 102 9.95 9.13 -15.86
CA GLY A 102 8.98 9.19 -16.95
C GLY A 102 7.62 8.60 -16.58
N GLU A 103 7.62 7.50 -15.85
CA GLU A 103 6.40 6.86 -15.36
C GLU A 103 5.70 7.72 -14.29
N GLU A 104 6.44 8.37 -13.40
CA GLU A 104 5.89 9.32 -12.41
C GLU A 104 5.15 10.47 -13.10
N LEU A 105 5.80 11.15 -14.05
CA LEU A 105 5.19 12.25 -14.81
C LEU A 105 3.99 11.78 -15.66
N ALA A 106 4.07 10.55 -16.17
CA ALA A 106 2.95 9.92 -16.87
C ALA A 106 1.78 9.62 -15.95
N GLY A 107 2.05 9.14 -14.74
CA GLY A 107 1.07 8.87 -13.69
C GLY A 107 0.37 10.15 -13.23
N ILE A 108 1.13 11.24 -12.99
CA ILE A 108 0.57 12.57 -12.71
C ILE A 108 -0.38 12.99 -13.84
N SER A 109 0.09 12.94 -15.08
CA SER A 109 -0.75 13.32 -16.25
C SER A 109 -2.04 12.50 -16.33
N SER A 110 -1.94 11.19 -16.08
CA SER A 110 -3.08 10.27 -16.15
C SER A 110 -4.09 10.51 -15.03
N ALA A 111 -3.62 10.69 -13.79
CA ALA A 111 -4.47 11.01 -12.65
C ALA A 111 -5.21 12.33 -12.85
N LEU A 112 -4.49 13.36 -13.31
CA LEU A 112 -5.04 14.69 -13.49
C LEU A 112 -6.05 14.78 -14.65
N LYS A 113 -5.99 13.89 -15.64
CA LYS A 113 -7.05 13.81 -16.68
C LYS A 113 -8.42 13.47 -16.12
N VAL A 114 -8.47 12.69 -15.03
CA VAL A 114 -9.71 12.26 -14.38
C VAL A 114 -10.18 13.27 -13.33
N VAL A 115 -9.27 13.99 -12.70
CA VAL A 115 -9.59 15.03 -11.72
C VAL A 115 -10.28 16.21 -12.41
N LYS A 116 -11.40 16.69 -11.83
CA LYS A 116 -12.17 17.85 -12.36
C LYS A 116 -11.56 19.20 -11.97
N PHE A 117 -10.24 19.27 -11.82
CA PHE A 117 -9.47 20.49 -11.59
C PHE A 117 -8.48 20.67 -12.72
N ASP A 118 -8.20 21.88 -13.10
CA ASP A 118 -7.30 22.23 -14.19
C ASP A 118 -6.00 22.82 -13.64
N VAL A 119 -4.89 22.34 -14.17
CA VAL A 119 -3.56 22.90 -13.90
C VAL A 119 -3.53 24.35 -14.37
N GLY A 120 -3.03 25.24 -13.55
CA GLY A 120 -2.99 26.68 -13.79
C GLY A 120 -4.24 27.43 -13.36
N LYS A 121 -5.33 26.73 -13.03
CA LYS A 121 -6.58 27.33 -12.56
C LYS A 121 -6.84 27.07 -11.09
N GLU A 122 -7.02 25.81 -10.68
CA GLU A 122 -7.26 25.44 -9.29
C GLU A 122 -5.98 25.11 -8.54
N PHE A 123 -4.93 24.67 -9.20
CA PHE A 123 -3.62 24.32 -8.60
C PHE A 123 -2.49 24.51 -9.62
N GLU A 124 -1.26 24.44 -9.15
CA GLU A 124 -0.07 24.52 -9.98
C GLU A 124 0.78 23.26 -9.80
N ILE A 125 1.70 22.98 -10.74
CA ILE A 125 2.66 21.88 -10.63
C ILE A 125 4.07 22.44 -10.79
N LEU A 126 4.95 22.07 -9.85
CA LEU A 126 6.37 22.32 -9.92
C LEU A 126 7.11 21.00 -10.12
N THR A 127 7.64 20.79 -11.30
CA THR A 127 8.54 19.68 -11.62
C THR A 127 9.96 20.18 -11.55
N VAL A 128 10.72 19.75 -10.56
CA VAL A 128 12.08 20.22 -10.30
C VAL A 128 13.08 19.11 -10.58
N SER A 129 14.04 19.36 -11.44
CA SER A 129 15.16 18.45 -11.61
C SER A 129 16.07 18.49 -10.39
N PHE A 130 16.36 17.32 -9.82
CA PHE A 130 17.38 17.20 -8.77
C PHE A 130 18.78 16.88 -9.32
N ASN A 131 18.95 16.82 -10.64
CA ASN A 131 20.27 16.71 -11.27
C ASN A 131 20.81 18.10 -11.64
N PRO A 132 21.84 18.61 -10.97
CA PRO A 132 22.37 19.95 -11.23
C PRO A 132 23.04 20.12 -12.60
N LYS A 133 23.22 19.02 -13.33
CA LYS A 133 23.81 19.05 -14.69
C LYS A 133 22.75 19.27 -15.79
N GLU A 134 21.46 19.20 -15.46
CA GLU A 134 20.39 19.37 -16.44
C GLU A 134 20.13 20.86 -16.74
N THR A 135 19.65 21.10 -17.94
CA THR A 135 19.53 22.45 -18.51
C THR A 135 18.07 22.87 -18.71
N PRO A 136 17.79 24.18 -18.77
CA PRO A 136 16.46 24.70 -19.10
C PRO A 136 15.94 24.21 -20.46
N ILE A 137 16.81 23.96 -21.44
CA ILE A 137 16.44 23.43 -22.74
C ILE A 137 15.81 22.03 -22.60
N LEU A 138 16.39 21.19 -21.75
CA LEU A 138 15.84 19.87 -21.47
C LEU A 138 14.54 19.96 -20.68
N ALA A 139 14.44 20.88 -19.73
CA ALA A 139 13.22 21.19 -19.00
C ALA A 139 12.09 21.60 -19.96
N ALA A 140 12.37 22.48 -20.93
CA ALA A 140 11.41 22.92 -21.96
C ALA A 140 10.89 21.75 -22.82
N ALA A 141 11.79 20.86 -23.23
CA ALA A 141 11.42 19.68 -24.03
C ALA A 141 10.49 18.75 -23.20
N LYS A 142 10.82 18.51 -21.93
CA LYS A 142 9.98 17.72 -21.05
C LYS A 142 8.64 18.37 -20.76
N LYS A 143 8.60 19.66 -20.52
CA LYS A 143 7.36 20.43 -20.40
C LYS A 143 6.45 20.23 -21.62
N GLN A 144 6.99 20.40 -22.82
CA GLN A 144 6.23 20.24 -24.04
C GLN A 144 5.63 18.82 -24.16
N GLU A 145 6.41 17.78 -23.82
CA GLU A 145 5.99 16.39 -23.82
C GLU A 145 4.79 16.16 -22.88
N TYR A 146 4.91 16.55 -21.60
CA TYR A 146 3.93 16.22 -20.58
C TYR A 146 2.71 17.14 -20.59
N VAL A 147 2.85 18.41 -20.94
CA VAL A 147 1.72 19.32 -21.18
C VAL A 147 0.87 18.81 -22.36
N LYS A 148 1.52 18.37 -23.45
CA LYS A 148 0.82 17.73 -24.58
C LYS A 148 0.12 16.45 -24.15
N ARG A 149 0.77 15.61 -23.33
CA ARG A 149 0.20 14.38 -22.82
C ARG A 149 -1.01 14.64 -21.91
N TYR A 150 -0.96 15.66 -21.07
CA TYR A 150 -2.09 16.07 -20.23
C TYR A 150 -3.26 16.57 -21.06
N GLY A 151 -3.01 17.41 -22.07
CA GLY A 151 -3.94 17.75 -23.14
C GLY A 151 -5.08 18.69 -22.75
N ARG A 152 -5.00 19.37 -21.60
CA ARG A 152 -6.00 20.39 -21.22
C ARG A 152 -5.51 21.81 -21.50
N PRO A 153 -6.44 22.76 -21.78
CA PRO A 153 -6.11 24.18 -21.94
C PRO A 153 -5.39 24.73 -20.71
N ASN A 154 -4.55 25.74 -20.90
CA ASN A 154 -3.82 26.47 -19.85
C ASN A 154 -2.79 25.64 -19.04
N ALA A 155 -2.64 24.34 -19.28
CA ALA A 155 -1.66 23.51 -18.58
C ALA A 155 -0.24 24.06 -18.68
N SER A 156 0.15 24.62 -19.81
CA SER A 156 1.49 25.22 -20.00
C SER A 156 1.75 26.40 -19.07
N ALA A 157 0.73 27.13 -18.67
CA ALA A 157 0.86 28.27 -17.75
C ALA A 157 0.97 27.85 -16.28
N GLY A 158 0.46 26.65 -15.92
CA GLY A 158 0.43 26.19 -14.54
C GLY A 158 1.34 24.99 -14.24
N TRP A 159 1.99 24.41 -15.26
CA TRP A 159 2.96 23.33 -15.06
C TRP A 159 4.37 23.83 -15.37
N HIS A 160 5.15 24.02 -14.32
CA HIS A 160 6.47 24.63 -14.36
C HIS A 160 7.55 23.56 -14.24
N PHE A 161 8.57 23.64 -15.10
CA PHE A 161 9.71 22.74 -15.12
C PHE A 161 10.96 23.52 -14.78
N LEU A 162 11.61 23.13 -13.70
CA LEU A 162 12.73 23.87 -13.11
C LEU A 162 14.02 23.06 -13.13
N THR A 163 15.12 23.77 -13.32
CA THR A 163 16.48 23.29 -13.11
C THR A 163 17.19 24.22 -12.13
N GLY A 164 18.23 23.78 -11.47
CA GLY A 164 18.90 24.63 -10.48
C GLY A 164 20.29 24.18 -10.08
N PRO A 165 21.01 25.01 -9.33
CA PRO A 165 22.31 24.69 -8.78
C PRO A 165 22.19 23.65 -7.66
N ALA A 166 23.25 22.88 -7.45
CA ALA A 166 23.28 21.83 -6.43
C ALA A 166 22.92 22.34 -5.02
N GLU A 167 23.26 23.58 -4.68
CA GLU A 167 22.93 24.19 -3.39
C GLU A 167 21.41 24.28 -3.18
N SER A 168 20.68 24.84 -4.15
CA SER A 168 19.21 24.96 -4.09
C SER A 168 18.54 23.60 -4.12
N ILE A 169 19.03 22.67 -4.93
CA ILE A 169 18.54 21.30 -5.00
C ILE A 169 18.69 20.60 -3.65
N ASN A 170 19.89 20.65 -3.06
CA ASN A 170 20.16 20.02 -1.77
C ASN A 170 19.31 20.62 -0.63
N ALA A 171 19.13 21.94 -0.63
CA ALA A 171 18.27 22.61 0.34
C ALA A 171 16.80 22.16 0.19
N LEU A 172 16.29 22.09 -1.04
CA LEU A 172 14.93 21.63 -1.31
C LEU A 172 14.74 20.17 -0.91
N THR A 173 15.61 19.28 -1.38
CA THR A 173 15.50 17.82 -1.11
C THR A 173 15.58 17.50 0.37
N LYS A 174 16.43 18.22 1.13
CA LYS A 174 16.52 18.10 2.59
C LYS A 174 15.22 18.49 3.28
N VAL A 175 14.61 19.60 2.87
CA VAL A 175 13.35 20.08 3.50
C VAL A 175 12.19 19.14 3.23
N VAL A 176 12.11 18.59 2.02
CA VAL A 176 11.03 17.65 1.67
C VAL A 176 11.38 16.20 2.00
N GLY A 177 12.50 15.94 2.67
CA GLY A 177 12.93 14.59 3.08
C GLY A 177 13.24 13.64 1.93
N PHE A 178 13.56 14.17 0.73
CA PHE A 178 13.88 13.37 -0.44
C PHE A 178 15.36 12.99 -0.46
N GLN A 179 15.65 11.70 -0.29
CA GLN A 179 17.00 11.14 -0.25
C GLN A 179 17.30 10.39 -1.54
N TYR A 180 18.39 10.74 -2.19
CA TYR A 180 18.83 10.13 -3.44
C TYR A 180 20.35 9.95 -3.45
N GLN A 181 20.85 9.02 -4.24
CA GLN A 181 22.27 8.72 -4.37
C GLN A 181 22.65 8.51 -5.83
N TYR A 182 23.77 9.11 -6.24
CA TYR A 182 24.32 8.87 -7.57
C TYR A 182 25.08 7.53 -7.60
N ASP A 183 24.74 6.67 -8.54
CA ASP A 183 25.43 5.40 -8.82
C ASP A 183 26.38 5.64 -10.00
N GLU A 184 27.66 5.78 -9.70
CA GLU A 184 28.71 6.00 -10.72
C GLU A 184 28.82 4.83 -11.71
N SER A 185 28.58 3.60 -11.24
CA SER A 185 28.70 2.40 -12.07
C SER A 185 27.67 2.34 -13.19
N LYS A 186 26.48 2.92 -12.95
CA LYS A 186 25.37 2.98 -13.89
C LYS A 186 25.18 4.36 -14.51
N ASN A 187 25.92 5.35 -14.06
CA ASN A 187 25.73 6.75 -14.43
C ASN A 187 24.27 7.23 -14.23
N GLN A 188 23.66 6.86 -13.10
CA GLN A 188 22.26 7.08 -12.79
C GLN A 188 22.08 7.46 -11.32
N TYR A 189 20.94 8.10 -11.04
CA TYR A 189 20.53 8.35 -9.66
C TYR A 189 19.59 7.25 -9.17
N ALA A 190 19.88 6.68 -8.00
CA ALA A 190 18.95 5.88 -7.24
C ALA A 190 18.11 6.79 -6.36
N HIS A 191 16.80 6.74 -6.49
CA HIS A 191 15.86 7.55 -5.71
C HIS A 191 14.52 6.84 -5.52
N ALA A 192 13.79 7.20 -4.49
CA ALA A 192 12.39 6.82 -4.32
C ALA A 192 11.49 7.76 -5.14
N THR A 193 10.24 7.38 -5.34
CA THR A 193 9.27 8.12 -6.16
C THR A 193 8.09 8.57 -5.29
N ALA A 194 7.86 9.86 -5.22
CA ALA A 194 6.67 10.44 -4.62
C ALA A 194 6.45 11.87 -5.08
N ILE A 195 5.19 12.30 -5.08
CA ILE A 195 4.81 13.69 -5.20
C ILE A 195 4.38 14.25 -3.86
N MET A 196 4.62 15.54 -3.65
CA MET A 196 4.20 16.28 -2.48
C MET A 196 3.13 17.30 -2.87
N VAL A 197 2.07 17.38 -2.08
CA VAL A 197 1.10 18.49 -2.20
C VAL A 197 1.46 19.53 -1.16
N LEU A 198 1.62 20.77 -1.63
CA LEU A 198 1.94 21.92 -0.80
C LEU A 198 0.71 22.83 -0.67
N THR A 199 0.56 23.47 0.49
CA THR A 199 -0.41 24.56 0.66
C THR A 199 -0.02 25.77 -0.19
N PRO A 200 -0.92 26.75 -0.40
CA PRO A 200 -0.58 27.99 -1.06
C PRO A 200 0.61 28.73 -0.43
N GLN A 201 0.85 28.53 0.86
CA GLN A 201 1.98 29.13 1.58
C GLN A 201 3.29 28.35 1.41
N GLY A 202 3.28 27.24 0.66
CA GLY A 202 4.45 26.40 0.44
C GLY A 202 4.76 25.44 1.61
N ARG A 203 3.77 25.11 2.45
CA ARG A 203 3.93 24.11 3.52
C ARG A 203 3.55 22.73 2.99
N ILE A 204 4.26 21.70 3.39
CA ILE A 204 4.04 20.32 2.93
C ILE A 204 2.78 19.78 3.60
N SER A 205 1.72 19.60 2.79
CA SER A 205 0.44 19.10 3.27
C SER A 205 0.36 17.57 3.24
N ARG A 206 0.81 16.94 2.15
CA ARG A 206 0.66 15.48 1.96
C ARG A 206 1.70 14.92 1.01
N TYR A 207 2.04 13.64 1.20
CA TYR A 207 2.86 12.85 0.28
C TYR A 207 2.02 11.78 -0.40
N PHE A 208 2.27 11.53 -1.68
CA PHE A 208 1.73 10.42 -2.45
C PHE A 208 2.89 9.63 -3.05
N TYR A 209 3.00 8.37 -2.68
CA TYR A 209 4.12 7.50 -3.06
C TYR A 209 3.83 6.71 -4.33
N GLY A 210 4.90 6.36 -5.06
CA GLY A 210 4.84 5.56 -6.26
C GLY A 210 4.63 6.36 -7.53
N VAL A 211 4.24 5.67 -8.60
CA VAL A 211 4.05 6.24 -9.94
C VAL A 211 2.58 6.32 -10.36
N GLU A 212 1.68 5.72 -9.60
CA GLU A 212 0.24 5.75 -9.82
C GLU A 212 -0.44 6.52 -8.69
N PHE A 213 -1.22 7.52 -9.04
CA PHE A 213 -1.87 8.40 -8.09
C PHE A 213 -3.40 8.28 -8.22
N PRO A 214 -4.11 7.71 -7.21
CA PRO A 214 -5.56 7.62 -7.25
C PRO A 214 -6.19 9.02 -7.40
N PRO A 215 -6.98 9.27 -8.46
CA PRO A 215 -7.49 10.62 -8.75
C PRO A 215 -8.35 11.21 -7.63
N LYS A 216 -9.08 10.36 -6.90
CA LYS A 216 -9.90 10.76 -5.75
C LYS A 216 -9.04 11.30 -4.61
N ASP A 217 -7.95 10.59 -4.28
CA ASP A 217 -7.08 10.94 -3.16
C ASP A 217 -6.26 12.18 -3.49
N LEU A 218 -5.76 12.27 -4.72
CA LEU A 218 -5.05 13.46 -5.21
C LEU A 218 -5.97 14.71 -5.19
N ARG A 219 -7.23 14.55 -5.63
CA ARG A 219 -8.22 15.63 -5.55
C ARG A 219 -8.46 16.07 -4.11
N MET A 220 -8.64 15.12 -3.20
CA MET A 220 -8.84 15.44 -1.77
C MET A 220 -7.63 16.15 -1.19
N GLY A 221 -6.42 15.66 -1.44
CA GLY A 221 -5.18 16.32 -0.99
C GLY A 221 -5.06 17.75 -1.50
N LEU A 222 -5.43 18.02 -2.74
CA LEU A 222 -5.44 19.39 -3.29
C LEU A 222 -6.49 20.28 -2.61
N VAL A 223 -7.68 19.77 -2.32
CA VAL A 223 -8.73 20.53 -1.59
C VAL A 223 -8.28 20.86 -0.18
N GLU A 224 -7.78 19.88 0.57
CA GLU A 224 -7.27 20.07 1.93
C GLU A 224 -6.12 21.07 1.98
N ALA A 225 -5.16 20.94 1.05
CA ALA A 225 -4.04 21.87 0.95
C ALA A 225 -4.50 23.30 0.60
N SER A 226 -5.53 23.47 -0.24
CA SER A 226 -6.08 24.79 -0.60
C SER A 226 -6.66 25.52 0.60
N GLU A 227 -7.15 24.77 1.59
CA GLU A 227 -7.66 25.28 2.86
C GLU A 227 -6.56 25.43 3.94
N GLY A 228 -5.31 25.21 3.56
CA GLY A 228 -4.17 25.26 4.50
C GLY A 228 -4.11 24.08 5.47
N LYS A 229 -4.88 23.01 5.22
CA LYS A 229 -4.87 21.81 6.07
C LYS A 229 -3.63 20.97 5.80
N ILE A 230 -3.04 20.49 6.87
CA ILE A 230 -1.92 19.55 6.85
C ILE A 230 -2.49 18.15 7.09
N GLY A 231 -1.99 17.14 6.36
CA GLY A 231 -2.43 15.76 6.48
C GLY A 231 -2.44 15.29 7.94
N ASN A 232 -3.51 14.58 8.30
CA ASN A 232 -3.78 14.26 9.71
C ASN A 232 -2.90 13.08 10.17
N ALA A 233 -2.55 13.05 11.47
CA ALA A 233 -1.83 11.95 12.11
C ALA A 233 -2.56 10.59 11.98
N VAL A 234 -3.87 10.57 11.77
CA VAL A 234 -4.67 9.36 11.48
C VAL A 234 -4.28 8.76 10.14
N ASP A 235 -3.99 9.59 9.12
CA ASP A 235 -3.46 9.12 7.84
C ASP A 235 -2.05 8.53 8.00
N GLN A 236 -1.25 9.06 8.93
CA GLN A 236 0.06 8.49 9.28
C GLN A 236 -0.08 7.10 9.93
N VAL A 237 -1.07 6.87 10.79
CA VAL A 237 -1.31 5.56 11.41
C VAL A 237 -1.80 4.56 10.36
N LEU A 238 -2.69 4.96 9.46
CA LEU A 238 -3.14 4.12 8.34
C LEU A 238 -1.99 3.83 7.37
N LEU A 239 -1.17 4.82 7.02
CA LEU A 239 0.03 4.63 6.19
C LEU A 239 1.08 3.78 6.91
N TYR A 240 1.23 3.88 8.24
CA TYR A 240 2.10 3.02 9.03
C TYR A 240 1.61 1.56 9.03
N CYS A 241 0.30 1.33 9.04
CA CYS A 241 -0.30 0.00 8.89
C CYS A 241 -0.15 -0.54 7.45
N TYR A 242 -0.17 0.35 6.44
CA TYR A 242 0.03 0.02 5.03
C TYR A 242 1.46 0.21 4.54
N HIS A 243 2.40 0.42 5.45
CA HIS A 243 3.81 0.57 5.09
C HIS A 243 4.31 -0.71 4.43
N TYR A 244 4.17 -0.76 3.10
CA TYR A 244 4.94 -1.65 2.26
C TYR A 244 6.39 -1.17 2.37
N ASP A 245 7.20 -1.91 3.05
CA ASP A 245 8.65 -1.70 3.04
C ASP A 245 9.22 -2.25 1.72
N PRO A 246 9.49 -1.37 0.74
CA PRO A 246 10.02 -1.83 -0.56
C PRO A 246 11.40 -2.46 -0.41
N ALA A 247 12.12 -2.16 0.67
CA ALA A 247 13.43 -2.73 0.96
C ALA A 247 13.34 -4.17 1.49
N ALA A 248 12.24 -4.50 2.17
CA ALA A 248 12.02 -5.83 2.72
C ALA A 248 11.12 -6.72 1.85
N GLY A 249 10.44 -6.16 0.83
CA GLY A 249 9.48 -6.89 0.00
C GLY A 249 8.33 -7.51 0.81
N LYS A 250 8.09 -7.03 2.03
CA LYS A 250 7.12 -7.58 2.98
C LYS A 250 6.23 -6.48 3.51
N TYR A 251 4.96 -6.81 3.68
CA TYR A 251 4.08 -6.01 4.52
C TYR A 251 4.70 -5.92 5.92
N GLY A 252 4.75 -4.72 6.47
CA GLY A 252 5.42 -4.45 7.74
C GLY A 252 5.06 -5.46 8.83
N ALA A 253 5.95 -5.63 9.81
CA ALA A 253 5.81 -6.60 10.91
C ALA A 253 4.44 -6.54 11.60
N VAL A 254 3.78 -5.38 11.58
CA VAL A 254 2.43 -5.16 12.12
C VAL A 254 1.37 -5.95 11.35
N VAL A 255 1.38 -5.89 10.00
CA VAL A 255 0.41 -6.62 9.15
C VAL A 255 0.65 -8.13 9.27
N SER A 256 1.90 -8.58 9.28
CA SER A 256 2.24 -9.98 9.49
C SER A 256 1.78 -10.49 10.86
N ASN A 257 1.93 -9.69 11.91
CA ASN A 257 1.47 -10.05 13.25
C ASN A 257 -0.06 -10.00 13.37
N MET A 258 -0.73 -9.02 12.74
CA MET A 258 -2.20 -8.97 12.69
C MET A 258 -2.79 -10.19 11.96
N LEU A 259 -2.19 -10.61 10.84
CA LEU A 259 -2.59 -11.83 10.13
C LEU A 259 -2.39 -13.09 10.98
N LYS A 260 -1.29 -13.20 11.70
CA LYS A 260 -1.03 -14.33 12.63
C LYS A 260 -2.03 -14.37 13.78
N VAL A 261 -2.31 -13.22 14.40
CA VAL A 261 -3.29 -13.10 15.49
C VAL A 261 -4.70 -13.38 14.97
N GLY A 262 -5.09 -12.79 13.84
CA GLY A 262 -6.40 -13.05 13.22
C GLY A 262 -6.58 -14.52 12.84
N GLY A 263 -5.55 -15.14 12.27
CA GLY A 263 -5.55 -16.57 11.96
C GLY A 263 -5.70 -17.44 13.21
N ALA A 264 -4.94 -17.14 14.29
CA ALA A 264 -5.04 -17.87 15.55
C ALA A 264 -6.43 -17.77 16.19
N VAL A 265 -7.02 -16.56 16.19
CA VAL A 265 -8.39 -16.34 16.69
C VAL A 265 -9.41 -17.13 15.88
N THR A 266 -9.29 -17.13 14.56
CA THR A 266 -10.19 -17.90 13.68
C THR A 266 -10.10 -19.40 13.96
N ILE A 267 -8.89 -19.95 14.12
CA ILE A 267 -8.67 -21.35 14.45
C ILE A 267 -9.28 -21.70 15.83
N MET A 268 -9.12 -20.85 16.83
CA MET A 268 -9.69 -21.06 18.16
C MET A 268 -11.23 -21.03 18.13
N LEU A 269 -11.83 -20.10 17.40
CA LEU A 269 -13.30 -20.01 17.26
C LEU A 269 -13.87 -21.22 16.53
N LEU A 270 -13.29 -21.62 15.41
CA LEU A 270 -13.73 -22.80 14.66
C LEU A 270 -13.51 -24.09 15.46
N GLY A 271 -12.35 -24.24 16.09
CA GLY A 271 -12.06 -25.39 16.95
C GLY A 271 -13.02 -25.49 18.14
N GLY A 272 -13.28 -24.36 18.79
CA GLY A 272 -14.27 -24.26 19.87
C GLY A 272 -15.68 -24.65 19.43
N LEU A 273 -16.12 -24.12 18.27
CA LEU A 273 -17.41 -24.44 17.69
C LEU A 273 -17.55 -25.97 17.40
N ILE A 274 -16.53 -26.55 16.77
CA ILE A 274 -16.50 -27.99 16.47
C ILE A 274 -16.57 -28.81 17.77
N LEU A 275 -15.80 -28.45 18.79
CA LEU A 275 -15.83 -29.13 20.09
C LEU A 275 -17.20 -29.03 20.76
N ILE A 276 -17.85 -27.85 20.69
CA ILE A 276 -19.21 -27.66 21.21
C ILE A 276 -20.19 -28.57 20.46
N LEU A 277 -20.16 -28.62 19.14
CA LEU A 277 -21.04 -29.45 18.33
C LEU A 277 -20.82 -30.93 18.64
N ILE A 278 -19.56 -31.39 18.77
CA ILE A 278 -19.27 -32.80 19.16
C ILE A 278 -19.81 -33.11 20.56
N ARG A 279 -19.68 -32.18 21.51
CA ARG A 279 -20.22 -32.37 22.87
C ARG A 279 -21.74 -32.42 22.89
N LEU A 280 -22.40 -31.56 22.12
CA LEU A 280 -23.85 -31.55 21.99
C LEU A 280 -24.35 -32.85 21.36
N ASP A 281 -23.72 -33.34 20.31
CA ASP A 281 -24.06 -34.62 19.67
C ASP A 281 -23.90 -35.82 20.63
N ARG A 282 -22.77 -35.86 21.36
CA ARG A 282 -22.55 -36.91 22.39
C ARG A 282 -23.57 -36.83 23.52
N ALA A 283 -23.98 -35.63 23.94
CA ALA A 283 -24.99 -35.45 24.97
C ALA A 283 -26.40 -35.90 24.47
N ALA A 284 -26.74 -35.61 23.21
CA ALA A 284 -27.99 -36.09 22.60
C ALA A 284 -28.03 -37.60 22.52
N GLN A 285 -26.94 -38.26 22.10
CA GLN A 285 -26.82 -39.71 22.05
C GLN A 285 -26.97 -40.37 23.43
N ARG A 286 -26.46 -39.77 24.51
CA ARG A 286 -26.63 -40.28 25.89
C ARG A 286 -28.09 -40.19 26.38
N ARG A 287 -28.88 -39.21 25.91
CA ARG A 287 -30.29 -39.06 26.27
C ARG A 287 -31.19 -40.11 25.60
N THR A 288 -30.80 -40.61 24.44
CA THR A 288 -31.57 -41.65 23.70
C THR A 288 -31.29 -43.05 24.22
N TRP A 289 -30.28 -43.25 25.07
CA TRP A 289 -29.92 -44.53 25.72
C TRP A 289 -30.27 -44.54 27.22
N GLY A 290 -31.50 -44.13 27.58
CA GLY A 290 -32.05 -44.42 28.90
C GLY A 290 -32.45 -45.92 28.96
N PRO A 291 -32.35 -46.60 30.12
CA PRO A 291 -32.70 -48.03 30.23
C PRO A 291 -34.16 -48.21 29.82
N ALA A 292 -34.40 -49.14 28.89
CA ALA A 292 -35.72 -49.56 28.53
C ALA A 292 -36.45 -50.03 29.79
N LYS A 293 -37.55 -49.36 30.16
CA LYS A 293 -38.46 -49.84 31.19
C LYS A 293 -38.88 -51.25 30.82
N SER A 294 -38.48 -52.24 31.57
CA SER A 294 -39.00 -53.61 31.52
C SER A 294 -40.48 -53.59 31.80
N GLY A 295 -41.27 -53.53 30.71
CA GLY A 295 -42.70 -53.72 30.83
C GLY A 295 -43.00 -55.16 31.25
N GLN A 296 -43.62 -55.29 32.39
CA GLN A 296 -44.19 -56.54 32.88
C GLN A 296 -45.17 -57.17 31.83
N ALA A 297 -44.77 -58.29 31.27
CA ALA A 297 -45.66 -59.14 30.51
C ALA A 297 -46.65 -59.82 31.44
N GLY A 298 -47.87 -59.30 31.54
CA GLY A 298 -49.00 -59.99 32.21
C GLY A 298 -49.39 -61.24 31.47
N LEU A 299 -49.15 -62.39 32.11
CA LEU A 299 -49.66 -63.69 31.67
C LEU A 299 -51.21 -63.75 31.84
N THR A 300 -51.93 -63.67 30.73
CA THR A 300 -53.37 -63.94 30.70
C THR A 300 -53.48 -65.42 30.41
N GLN A 301 -53.81 -66.26 31.42
CA GLN A 301 -54.21 -67.63 31.30
C GLN A 301 -55.62 -67.66 30.75
N THR A 302 -55.76 -68.12 29.51
CA THR A 302 -57.08 -68.48 28.96
C THR A 302 -57.37 -69.96 29.31
N ARG A 303 -58.30 -70.11 30.26
CA ARG A 303 -58.89 -71.43 30.66
C ARG A 303 -59.86 -71.89 29.59
N TYR A 304 -59.55 -73.01 28.96
CA TYR A 304 -60.52 -73.77 28.17
C TYR A 304 -61.26 -74.65 29.05
N VAL A 305 -62.61 -74.59 29.06
CA VAL A 305 -63.54 -75.57 29.59
C VAL A 305 -64.53 -75.93 28.48
N ARG A 306 -64.49 -77.21 28.12
CA ARG A 306 -65.47 -78.05 27.39
C ARG A 306 -66.36 -77.42 26.37
#